data_d4065cf547942e2aded8092d8ff8adf7
#
_entry.id   d4065cf547942e2aded8092d8ff8adf7
#
_cell.length_a   1.000
_cell.length_b   1.000
_cell.length_c   1.000
_cell.angle_alpha   90.00
_cell.angle_beta   90.00
_cell.angle_gamma   90.00
#
_symmetry.space_group_name_H-M   'P 1'
#
loop_
_entity.id
_entity.type
_entity.pdbx_description
1 polymer ?
#
loop_
_entity_poly.entity_id
_entity_poly.type
_entity_poly.pdbx_seq_one_letter_code
_entity_poly.pdbx_strand_id
1 'polypeptide(L)'
;MTKIKNVLFLCSGNSCRSVFAEYYARWLKNTSYQEKLQKINFDSAGIRHYFETPREGTVTYLNSKGISLDGFIAKDITEDLINKQDLILGFEARYHVRKLKRKFKHIENLDKKVFMLLEFAGQKDNWEIEDPIHMPTEEYNKILHVIEAGIHKSIDKIIKINKSE
;
A
#
# COMPACT_ATOMS: atom_id res chain seq x y z
N MET A 1 -8.87 17.27 -2.55
CA MET A 1 -7.72 16.82 -1.74
C MET A 1 -6.51 17.69 -2.08
N THR A 2 -5.68 17.95 -1.10
CA THR A 2 -4.37 18.55 -1.33
C THR A 2 -3.47 17.62 -2.16
N LYS A 3 -2.41 18.15 -2.72
CA LYS A 3 -1.45 17.36 -3.51
C LYS A 3 -0.89 16.18 -2.72
N ILE A 4 -0.80 15.04 -3.36
CA ILE A 4 -0.29 13.79 -2.78
C ILE A 4 1.15 13.60 -3.25
N LYS A 5 2.08 13.57 -2.31
CA LYS A 5 3.50 13.35 -2.56
C LYS A 5 4.02 12.11 -1.82
N ASN A 6 3.42 11.78 -0.69
CA ASN A 6 3.84 10.66 0.14
C ASN A 6 2.68 9.70 0.36
N VAL A 7 2.84 8.47 -0.11
CA VAL A 7 1.85 7.40 -0.05
C VAL A 7 2.41 6.24 0.76
N LEU A 8 1.66 5.77 1.75
CA LEU A 8 2.04 4.61 2.54
C LEU A 8 0.99 3.52 2.42
N PHE A 9 1.45 2.30 2.15
CA PHE A 9 0.60 1.11 2.17
C PHE A 9 0.70 0.45 3.54
N LEU A 10 -0.45 0.13 4.12
CA LEU A 10 -0.57 -0.40 5.47
C LEU A 10 -1.25 -1.76 5.47
N CYS A 11 -0.60 -2.77 6.05
CA CYS A 11 -1.25 -4.04 6.33
C CYS A 11 -1.00 -4.47 7.78
N SER A 12 -1.29 -5.69 8.14
CA SER A 12 -1.10 -6.15 9.53
C SER A 12 0.37 -6.28 9.90
N GLY A 13 1.16 -7.00 9.10
CA GLY A 13 2.54 -7.39 9.46
C GLY A 13 3.65 -6.81 8.60
N ASN A 14 3.34 -6.03 7.58
CA ASN A 14 4.33 -5.48 6.64
C ASN A 14 5.21 -6.58 6.00
N SER A 15 4.62 -7.70 5.64
CA SER A 15 5.35 -8.83 5.07
C SER A 15 4.76 -9.41 3.78
N CYS A 16 3.51 -9.10 3.45
CA CYS A 16 2.83 -9.59 2.24
C CYS A 16 2.30 -8.44 1.38
N ARG A 17 1.10 -7.94 1.72
CA ARG A 17 0.32 -7.01 0.88
C ARG A 17 0.95 -5.63 0.79
N SER A 18 1.33 -5.05 1.91
CA SER A 18 1.87 -3.67 1.92
C SER A 18 3.25 -3.59 1.28
N VAL A 19 4.11 -4.57 1.52
CA VAL A 19 5.43 -4.60 0.89
C VAL A 19 5.32 -4.85 -0.60
N PHE A 20 4.41 -5.72 -1.03
CA PHE A 20 4.10 -5.92 -2.45
C PHE A 20 3.69 -4.60 -3.10
N ALA A 21 2.73 -3.91 -2.48
CA ALA A 21 2.21 -2.65 -3.01
C ALA A 21 3.30 -1.57 -3.13
N GLU A 22 4.14 -1.44 -2.12
CA GLU A 22 5.25 -0.48 -2.14
C GLU A 22 6.19 -0.72 -3.31
N TYR A 23 6.70 -1.95 -3.44
CA TYR A 23 7.72 -2.28 -4.46
C TYR A 23 7.14 -2.30 -5.87
N TYR A 24 5.89 -2.73 -6.01
CA TYR A 24 5.19 -2.67 -7.30
C TYR A 24 4.97 -1.22 -7.74
N ALA A 25 4.52 -0.35 -6.84
CA ALA A 25 4.33 1.07 -7.13
C ALA A 25 5.65 1.77 -7.49
N ARG A 26 6.73 1.45 -6.77
CA ARG A 26 8.07 1.96 -7.08
C ARG A 26 8.54 1.50 -8.46
N TRP A 27 8.28 0.24 -8.81
CA TRP A 27 8.60 -0.28 -10.13
C TRP A 27 7.83 0.44 -11.24
N LEU A 28 6.54 0.69 -11.03
CA LEU A 28 5.73 1.48 -11.96
C LEU A 28 6.27 2.90 -12.13
N LYS A 29 6.70 3.51 -11.03
CA LYS A 29 7.33 4.84 -11.04
C LYS A 29 8.56 4.86 -11.95
N ASN A 30 9.35 3.81 -11.95
CA ASN A 30 10.59 3.73 -12.72
C ASN A 30 10.41 3.17 -14.14
N THR A 31 9.23 2.71 -14.49
CA THR A 31 8.94 2.10 -15.80
C THR A 31 7.81 2.82 -16.53
N SER A 32 6.56 2.48 -16.22
CA SER A 32 5.39 2.91 -17.00
C SER A 32 4.98 4.37 -16.75
N TYR A 33 5.22 4.89 -15.57
CA TYR A 33 4.72 6.23 -15.19
C TYR A 33 5.81 7.30 -15.10
N GLN A 34 7.06 6.93 -15.01
CA GLN A 34 8.25 7.80 -15.00
C GLN A 34 8.01 9.24 -14.49
N GLU A 35 8.00 10.22 -15.39
CA GLU A 35 7.85 11.63 -15.03
C GLU A 35 6.60 11.94 -14.21
N LYS A 36 5.50 11.24 -14.48
CA LYS A 36 4.21 11.45 -13.79
C LYS A 36 4.28 11.14 -12.29
N LEU A 37 5.14 10.23 -11.89
CA LEU A 37 5.31 9.82 -10.49
C LEU A 37 6.64 10.24 -9.88
N GLN A 38 7.47 11.00 -10.59
CA GLN A 38 8.82 11.34 -10.15
C GLN A 38 8.88 11.94 -8.74
N LYS A 39 7.87 12.75 -8.39
CA LYS A 39 7.79 13.45 -7.10
C LYS A 39 6.96 12.69 -6.05
N ILE A 40 6.52 11.48 -6.36
CA ILE A 40 5.73 10.66 -5.44
C ILE A 40 6.63 9.65 -4.75
N ASN A 41 6.55 9.58 -3.44
CA ASN A 41 7.26 8.60 -2.62
C ASN A 41 6.29 7.53 -2.16
N PHE A 42 6.68 6.27 -2.31
CA PHE A 42 5.91 5.11 -1.84
C PHE A 42 6.66 4.42 -0.71
N ASP A 43 5.95 4.10 0.36
CA ASP A 43 6.47 3.41 1.53
C ASP A 43 5.44 2.39 2.02
N SER A 44 5.81 1.55 2.98
CA SER A 44 4.90 0.60 3.61
C SER A 44 5.22 0.42 5.08
N ALA A 45 4.24 -0.01 5.84
CA ALA A 45 4.38 -0.35 7.25
C ALA A 45 3.30 -1.35 7.66
N GLY A 46 3.46 -1.96 8.83
CA GLY A 46 2.46 -2.82 9.43
C GLY A 46 1.89 -2.21 10.70
N ILE A 47 0.72 -2.69 11.11
CA ILE A 47 0.18 -2.37 12.43
C ILE A 47 1.16 -2.92 13.49
N ARG A 48 1.60 -4.15 13.30
CA ARG A 48 2.64 -4.78 14.11
C ARG A 48 3.30 -5.89 13.30
N HIS A 49 4.60 -5.79 13.02
CA HIS A 49 5.30 -6.83 12.29
C HIS A 49 5.74 -7.97 13.23
N TYR A 50 5.79 -9.18 12.69
CA TYR A 50 6.28 -10.38 13.35
C TYR A 50 7.54 -10.93 12.68
N PHE A 51 7.71 -10.62 11.39
CA PHE A 51 8.85 -11.09 10.58
C PHE A 51 9.57 -9.86 10.04
N GLU A 52 10.90 -9.90 10.05
CA GLU A 52 11.74 -8.83 9.49
C GLU A 52 11.76 -8.86 7.96
N THR A 53 11.51 -10.03 7.37
CA THR A 53 11.61 -10.26 5.93
C THR A 53 10.25 -10.46 5.28
N PRO A 54 10.13 -10.17 3.96
CA PRO A 54 8.88 -10.42 3.24
C PRO A 54 8.59 -11.90 3.14
N ARG A 55 7.31 -12.24 2.99
CA ARG A 55 6.87 -13.62 2.76
C ARG A 55 7.32 -14.10 1.38
N GLU A 56 7.64 -15.40 1.31
CA GLU A 56 8.18 -16.04 0.10
C GLU A 56 7.30 -15.83 -1.14
N GLY A 57 5.99 -15.95 -1.01
CA GLY A 57 5.06 -15.74 -2.14
C GLY A 57 5.16 -14.35 -2.75
N THR A 58 5.33 -13.33 -1.92
CA THR A 58 5.52 -11.95 -2.38
C THR A 58 6.87 -11.78 -3.07
N VAL A 59 7.93 -12.32 -2.47
CA VAL A 59 9.29 -12.27 -3.04
C VAL A 59 9.35 -12.96 -4.40
N THR A 60 8.82 -14.18 -4.49
CA THR A 60 8.81 -14.98 -5.73
C THR A 60 8.06 -14.25 -6.85
N TYR A 61 6.89 -13.71 -6.54
CA TYR A 61 6.08 -12.99 -7.53
C TYR A 61 6.81 -11.74 -8.05
N LEU A 62 7.33 -10.91 -7.15
CA LEU A 62 8.05 -9.70 -7.53
C LEU A 62 9.33 -10.01 -8.31
N ASN A 63 10.08 -11.03 -7.88
CA ASN A 63 11.28 -11.47 -8.61
C ASN A 63 10.96 -11.93 -10.04
N SER A 64 9.78 -12.54 -10.26
CA SER A 64 9.34 -12.92 -11.61
C SER A 64 9.14 -11.72 -12.54
N LYS A 65 8.95 -10.54 -11.99
CA LYS A 65 8.83 -9.26 -12.71
C LYS A 65 10.15 -8.49 -12.76
N GLY A 66 11.23 -9.06 -12.26
CA GLY A 66 12.54 -8.40 -12.18
C GLY A 66 12.63 -7.39 -11.02
N ILE A 67 11.76 -7.49 -10.04
CA ILE A 67 11.76 -6.58 -8.89
C ILE A 67 12.42 -7.26 -7.70
N SER A 68 13.52 -6.67 -7.19
CA SER A 68 14.24 -7.16 -6.02
C SER A 68 13.72 -6.51 -4.74
N LEU A 69 13.64 -7.30 -3.67
CA LEU A 69 13.33 -6.85 -2.31
C LEU A 69 14.56 -6.77 -1.42
N ASP A 70 15.75 -6.81 -2.00
CA ASP A 70 16.99 -6.74 -1.25
C ASP A 70 17.05 -5.47 -0.40
N GLY A 71 17.37 -5.63 0.87
CA GLY A 71 17.44 -4.52 1.82
C GLY A 71 16.12 -4.13 2.48
N PHE A 72 15.00 -4.76 2.10
CA PHE A 72 13.74 -4.50 2.77
C PHE A 72 13.75 -5.04 4.21
N ILE A 73 13.31 -4.21 5.14
CA ILE A 73 13.09 -4.58 6.54
C ILE A 73 11.70 -4.12 6.95
N ALA A 74 10.90 -5.04 7.48
CA ALA A 74 9.56 -4.75 7.96
C ALA A 74 9.59 -3.75 9.11
N LYS A 75 8.59 -2.86 9.14
CA LYS A 75 8.48 -1.85 10.20
C LYS A 75 7.04 -1.61 10.62
N ASP A 76 6.90 -1.15 11.86
CA ASP A 76 5.61 -0.75 12.42
C ASP A 76 5.25 0.68 12.03
N ILE A 77 3.95 0.91 11.91
CA ILE A 77 3.42 2.27 11.74
C ILE A 77 3.67 3.09 13.01
N THR A 78 4.10 4.33 12.83
CA THR A 78 4.34 5.27 13.93
C THR A 78 3.63 6.59 13.66
N GLU A 79 3.45 7.40 14.67
CA GLU A 79 2.89 8.75 14.53
C GLU A 79 3.70 9.58 13.55
N ASP A 80 5.04 9.53 13.62
CA ASP A 80 5.91 10.26 12.70
C ASP A 80 5.70 9.82 11.24
N LEU A 81 5.56 8.52 11.00
CA LEU A 81 5.26 8.01 9.66
C LEU A 81 3.90 8.50 9.17
N ILE A 82 2.88 8.46 10.03
CA ILE A 82 1.53 8.93 9.69
C ILE A 82 1.56 10.41 9.31
N ASN A 83 2.26 11.22 10.10
CA ASN A 83 2.31 12.66 9.88
C ASN A 83 3.05 13.04 8.59
N LYS A 84 3.96 12.20 8.11
CA LYS A 84 4.65 12.39 6.84
C LYS A 84 3.78 12.08 5.61
N GLN A 85 2.73 11.28 5.78
CA GLN A 85 1.95 10.79 4.64
C GLN A 85 0.85 11.77 4.24
N ASP A 86 0.63 11.86 2.95
CA ASP A 86 -0.53 12.54 2.37
C ASP A 86 -1.67 11.56 2.15
N LEU A 87 -1.34 10.27 1.99
CA LEU A 87 -2.29 9.20 1.72
C LEU A 87 -1.79 7.90 2.36
N ILE A 88 -2.68 7.22 3.08
CA ILE A 88 -2.42 5.90 3.67
C ILE A 88 -3.50 4.96 3.15
N LEU A 89 -3.08 3.84 2.55
CA LEU A 89 -3.95 2.86 1.93
C LEU A 89 -3.82 1.50 2.61
N GLY A 90 -4.92 1.03 3.20
CA GLY A 90 -5.03 -0.29 3.81
C GLY A 90 -5.73 -1.30 2.89
N PHE A 91 -5.79 -2.54 3.33
CA PHE A 91 -6.36 -3.65 2.55
C PHE A 91 -7.58 -4.27 3.22
N GLU A 92 -7.74 -4.07 4.52
CA GLU A 92 -8.87 -4.53 5.32
C GLU A 92 -9.39 -3.42 6.21
N ALA A 93 -10.72 -3.31 6.31
CA ALA A 93 -11.35 -2.27 7.12
C ALA A 93 -11.05 -2.48 8.62
N ARG A 94 -11.29 -3.69 9.12
CA ARG A 94 -11.16 -4.01 10.55
C ARG A 94 -9.72 -3.96 11.05
N TYR A 95 -8.82 -4.65 10.36
CA TYR A 95 -7.47 -4.90 10.84
C TYR A 95 -6.46 -3.83 10.43
N HIS A 96 -6.78 -3.00 9.45
CA HIS A 96 -5.90 -1.92 9.00
C HIS A 96 -6.48 -0.55 9.27
N VAL A 97 -7.52 -0.14 8.57
CA VAL A 97 -8.05 1.22 8.62
C VAL A 97 -8.63 1.58 9.99
N ARG A 98 -9.57 0.78 10.48
CA ARG A 98 -10.20 1.05 11.79
C ARG A 98 -9.22 0.89 12.94
N LYS A 99 -8.33 -0.08 12.87
CA LYS A 99 -7.33 -0.30 13.91
C LYS A 99 -6.32 0.85 13.97
N LEU A 100 -5.89 1.37 12.82
CA LEU A 100 -5.03 2.55 12.75
C LEU A 100 -5.72 3.76 13.39
N LYS A 101 -6.95 4.06 12.97
CA LYS A 101 -7.72 5.20 13.47
C LYS A 101 -7.95 5.11 14.98
N ARG A 102 -8.18 3.93 15.51
CA ARG A 102 -8.37 3.70 16.95
C ARG A 102 -7.06 3.89 17.73
N LYS A 103 -5.96 3.32 17.22
CA LYS A 103 -4.65 3.39 17.88
C LYS A 103 -4.10 4.83 17.90
N PHE A 104 -4.38 5.61 16.87
CA PHE A 104 -3.87 6.97 16.69
C PHE A 104 -4.99 8.02 16.68
N LYS A 105 -6.05 7.79 17.48
CA LYS A 105 -7.24 8.65 17.52
C LYS A 105 -6.95 10.10 17.88
N HIS A 106 -5.80 10.38 18.51
CA HIS A 106 -5.38 11.73 18.86
C HIS A 106 -4.83 12.54 17.67
N ILE A 107 -4.51 11.86 16.55
CA ILE A 107 -4.04 12.54 15.35
C ILE A 107 -5.25 13.09 14.60
N GLU A 108 -5.25 14.40 14.39
CA GLU A 108 -6.34 15.07 13.67
C GLU A 108 -6.34 14.72 12.18
N ASN A 109 -7.56 14.70 11.60
CA ASN A 109 -7.75 14.57 10.15
C ASN A 109 -7.32 13.23 9.53
N LEU A 110 -7.18 12.15 10.32
CA LEU A 110 -6.88 10.83 9.76
C LEU A 110 -7.89 10.40 8.70
N ASP A 111 -9.19 10.70 8.91
CA ASP A 111 -10.26 10.36 7.96
C ASP A 111 -10.07 10.97 6.57
N LYS A 112 -9.29 12.05 6.47
CA LYS A 112 -9.04 12.73 5.20
C LYS A 112 -7.94 12.09 4.38
N LYS A 113 -7.14 11.20 4.97
CA LYS A 113 -6.00 10.59 4.28
C LYS A 113 -5.86 9.08 4.41
N VAL A 114 -6.74 8.42 5.16
CA VAL A 114 -6.71 6.97 5.37
C VAL A 114 -7.91 6.32 4.69
N PHE A 115 -7.64 5.47 3.71
CA PHE A 115 -8.65 4.77 2.91
C PHE A 115 -8.24 3.31 2.70
N MET A 116 -9.17 2.51 2.23
CA MET A 116 -8.85 1.22 1.66
C MET A 116 -8.36 1.40 0.23
N LEU A 117 -7.43 0.56 -0.23
CA LEU A 117 -6.87 0.66 -1.58
C LEU A 117 -7.96 0.67 -2.65
N LEU A 118 -8.88 -0.29 -2.60
CA LEU A 118 -9.93 -0.42 -3.62
C LEU A 118 -10.98 0.69 -3.50
N GLU A 119 -11.24 1.20 -2.29
CA GLU A 119 -12.08 2.37 -2.08
C GLU A 119 -11.47 3.60 -2.77
N PHE A 120 -10.22 3.88 -2.49
CA PHE A 120 -9.51 5.01 -3.11
C PHE A 120 -9.41 4.86 -4.63
N ALA A 121 -9.22 3.64 -5.10
CA ALA A 121 -9.17 3.31 -6.54
C ALA A 121 -10.50 3.56 -7.27
N GLY A 122 -11.58 3.85 -6.53
CA GLY A 122 -12.88 4.13 -7.11
C GLY A 122 -13.77 2.91 -7.30
N GLN A 123 -13.41 1.77 -6.71
CA GLN A 123 -14.27 0.59 -6.72
C GLN A 123 -15.52 0.86 -5.90
N LYS A 124 -16.67 0.46 -6.40
CA LYS A 124 -17.97 0.81 -5.81
C LYS A 124 -18.24 0.09 -4.49
N ASP A 125 -17.82 -1.17 -4.38
CA ASP A 125 -18.05 -2.03 -3.21
C ASP A 125 -16.95 -3.12 -3.14
N ASN A 126 -17.04 -4.02 -2.14
CA ASN A 126 -16.11 -5.14 -1.96
C ASN A 126 -14.63 -4.70 -1.86
N TRP A 127 -14.35 -3.80 -0.96
CA TRP A 127 -13.01 -3.22 -0.79
C TRP A 127 -12.02 -4.09 -0.02
N GLU A 128 -12.47 -5.21 0.55
CA GLU A 128 -11.61 -6.10 1.33
C GLU A 128 -10.65 -6.88 0.42
N ILE A 129 -9.37 -6.90 0.81
CA ILE A 129 -8.35 -7.74 0.19
C ILE A 129 -7.76 -8.58 1.33
N GLU A 130 -8.16 -9.85 1.39
CA GLU A 130 -7.78 -10.75 2.49
C GLU A 130 -6.29 -11.08 2.51
N ASP A 131 -5.82 -11.54 3.68
CA ASP A 131 -4.44 -11.93 3.87
C ASP A 131 -4.15 -13.27 3.16
N PRO A 132 -3.21 -13.31 2.21
CA PRO A 132 -2.93 -14.53 1.46
C PRO A 132 -1.94 -15.48 2.16
N ILE A 133 -1.50 -15.19 3.36
CA ILE A 133 -0.35 -15.83 4.02
C ILE A 133 -0.43 -17.38 4.05
N HIS A 134 -1.62 -17.95 4.13
CA HIS A 134 -1.82 -19.41 4.17
C HIS A 134 -2.40 -19.98 2.89
N MET A 135 -2.49 -19.17 1.83
CA MET A 135 -3.05 -19.60 0.55
C MET A 135 -2.03 -20.35 -0.29
N PRO A 136 -2.48 -21.34 -1.10
CA PRO A 136 -1.63 -21.91 -2.14
C PRO A 136 -1.18 -20.83 -3.14
N THR A 137 -0.10 -21.09 -3.85
CA THR A 137 0.53 -20.13 -4.78
C THR A 137 -0.46 -19.49 -5.75
N GLU A 138 -1.35 -20.27 -6.35
CA GLU A 138 -2.32 -19.75 -7.32
C GLU A 138 -3.26 -18.71 -6.71
N GLU A 139 -3.84 -19.01 -5.55
CA GLU A 139 -4.72 -18.08 -4.83
C GLU A 139 -3.95 -16.87 -4.28
N TYR A 140 -2.74 -17.10 -3.79
CA TYR A 140 -1.84 -16.02 -3.35
C TYR A 140 -1.62 -15.01 -4.48
N ASN A 141 -1.29 -15.51 -5.67
CA ASN A 141 -1.05 -14.66 -6.84
C ASN A 141 -2.30 -13.91 -7.29
N LYS A 142 -3.48 -14.50 -7.15
CA LYS A 142 -4.75 -13.80 -7.45
C LYS A 142 -4.94 -12.58 -6.54
N ILE A 143 -4.59 -12.70 -5.27
CA ILE A 143 -4.63 -11.57 -4.34
C ILE A 143 -3.66 -10.47 -4.79
N LEU A 144 -2.45 -10.82 -5.19
CA LEU A 144 -1.48 -9.85 -5.69
C LEU A 144 -1.95 -9.16 -6.98
N HIS A 145 -2.62 -9.88 -7.87
CA HIS A 145 -3.23 -9.30 -9.07
C HIS A 145 -4.31 -8.27 -8.74
N VAL A 146 -5.13 -8.53 -7.73
CA VAL A 146 -6.12 -7.55 -7.25
C VAL A 146 -5.44 -6.28 -6.76
N ILE A 147 -4.35 -6.43 -6.02
CA ILE A 147 -3.56 -5.29 -5.53
C ILE A 147 -2.95 -4.51 -6.69
N GLU A 148 -2.38 -5.18 -7.68
CA GLU A 148 -1.84 -4.51 -8.88
C GLU A 148 -2.89 -3.63 -9.56
N ALA A 149 -4.07 -4.17 -9.82
CA ALA A 149 -5.16 -3.43 -10.45
C ALA A 149 -5.57 -2.22 -9.61
N GLY A 150 -5.66 -2.38 -8.29
CA GLY A 150 -5.97 -1.29 -7.37
C GLY A 150 -4.91 -0.21 -7.37
N ILE A 151 -3.63 -0.59 -7.46
CA ILE A 151 -2.51 0.36 -7.51
C ILE A 151 -2.56 1.18 -8.81
N HIS A 152 -2.77 0.57 -9.96
CA HIS A 152 -2.88 1.29 -11.24
C HIS A 152 -3.97 2.36 -11.17
N LYS A 153 -5.17 1.99 -10.72
CA LYS A 153 -6.30 2.93 -10.61
C LYS A 153 -6.01 4.03 -9.58
N SER A 154 -5.39 3.68 -8.46
CA SER A 154 -5.02 4.65 -7.43
C SER A 154 -3.98 5.64 -7.93
N ILE A 155 -2.98 5.19 -8.66
CA ILE A 155 -1.97 6.04 -9.29
C ILE A 155 -2.61 7.01 -10.27
N ASP A 156 -3.51 6.53 -11.12
CA ASP A 156 -4.22 7.39 -12.07
C ASP A 156 -5.02 8.47 -11.35
N LYS A 157 -5.66 8.13 -10.23
CA LYS A 157 -6.38 9.09 -9.40
C LYS A 157 -5.43 10.12 -8.76
N ILE A 158 -4.30 9.68 -8.22
CA ILE A 158 -3.29 10.56 -7.64
C ILE A 158 -2.80 11.59 -8.68
N ILE A 159 -2.51 11.12 -9.89
CA ILE A 159 -2.08 11.99 -10.98
C ILE A 159 -3.14 13.05 -11.29
N LYS A 160 -4.42 12.66 -11.35
CA LYS A 160 -5.52 13.60 -11.55
C LYS A 160 -5.62 14.63 -10.43
N ILE A 161 -5.56 14.19 -9.17
CA ILE A 161 -5.60 15.09 -8.00
C ILE A 161 -4.46 16.11 -8.09
N ASN A 162 -3.27 15.65 -8.42
CA ASN A 162 -2.09 16.50 -8.46
C ASN A 162 -2.08 17.48 -9.64
N LYS A 163 -2.85 17.22 -10.68
CA LYS A 163 -2.99 18.12 -11.85
C LYS A 163 -4.08 19.16 -11.71
N SER A 164 -5.04 18.95 -10.80
CA SER A 164 -6.24 19.79 -10.69
C SER A 164 -6.04 21.12 -9.95
N GLU A 165 -4.81 21.52 -9.69
CA GLU A 165 -4.44 22.83 -9.09
C GLU A 165 -3.66 23.69 -10.05
#